data_4399deb6f8edaea52c32ebe666daa876
#
_entry.id   4399deb6f8edaea52c32ebe666daa876
#
_cell.length_a   1.000
_cell.length_b   1.000
_cell.length_c   1.000
_cell.angle_alpha   90.00
_cell.angle_beta   90.00
_cell.angle_gamma   90.00
#
_symmetry.space_group_name_H-M   'P 1'
#
loop_
_entity.id
_entity.type
_entity.pdbx_description
1 polymer ?
#
loop_
_entity_poly.entity_id
_entity_poly.type
_entity_poly.pdbx_seq_one_letter_code
_entity_poly.pdbx_strand_id
1 'polypeptide(L)' 'MLRRARYARVIDALVPLINHLEVSEVNYNPDHIRSEMVLEKKKFIKSESKELWKLTEELVQESVEKGLYF' A
#
# COMPACT_ATOMS: atom_id res chain seq x y z
N MET A 1 2.05 -24.98 -0.94
CA MET A 1 1.02 -24.51 -1.86
C MET A 1 0.08 -23.53 -1.20
N LEU A 2 -0.42 -23.86 -0.02
CA LEU A 2 -1.29 -22.94 0.75
C LEU A 2 -0.61 -21.61 1.07
N ARG A 3 0.71 -21.66 1.29
CA ARG A 3 1.49 -20.44 1.57
C ARG A 3 1.49 -19.47 0.41
N ARG A 4 1.51 -19.97 -0.82
CA ARG A 4 1.46 -19.12 -2.01
C ARG A 4 0.15 -18.36 -2.12
N ALA A 5 -0.96 -18.98 -1.73
CA ALA A 5 -2.26 -18.34 -1.75
C ALA A 5 -2.33 -17.16 -0.78
N ARG A 6 -1.71 -17.30 0.39
CA ARG A 6 -1.66 -16.22 1.39
C ARG A 6 -0.85 -15.03 0.87
N TYR A 7 0.34 -15.31 0.36
CA TYR A 7 1.21 -14.26 -0.14
C TYR A 7 0.65 -13.64 -1.42
N ALA A 8 -0.04 -14.42 -2.24
CA ALA A 8 -0.65 -13.89 -3.45
C ALA A 8 -1.67 -12.79 -3.12
N ARG A 9 -2.47 -12.95 -2.07
CA ARG A 9 -3.42 -11.92 -1.64
C ARG A 9 -2.71 -10.63 -1.24
N VAL A 10 -1.62 -10.77 -0.50
CA VAL A 10 -0.84 -9.61 -0.05
C VAL A 10 -0.20 -8.92 -1.24
N ILE A 11 0.41 -9.68 -2.13
CA ILE A 11 1.05 -9.13 -3.33
C ILE A 11 0.03 -8.44 -4.23
N ASP A 12 -1.13 -9.07 -4.44
CA ASP A 12 -2.21 -8.47 -5.21
C ASP A 12 -2.69 -7.14 -4.60
N ALA A 13 -2.66 -7.04 -3.28
CA ALA A 13 -3.03 -5.81 -2.60
C ALA A 13 -1.95 -4.74 -2.71
N LEU A 14 -0.68 -5.13 -2.83
CA LEU A 14 0.44 -4.20 -2.92
C LEU A 14 0.70 -3.71 -4.34
N VAL A 15 0.40 -4.51 -5.36
CA VAL A 15 0.63 -4.12 -6.77
C VAL A 15 -0.05 -2.80 -7.12
N PRO A 16 -1.34 -2.60 -6.82
CA PRO A 16 -1.98 -1.30 -7.11
C PRO A 16 -1.33 -0.15 -6.35
N LEU A 17 -0.88 -0.39 -5.14
CA LEU A 17 -0.22 0.64 -4.33
C LEU A 17 1.12 1.05 -4.94
N ILE A 18 1.93 0.08 -5.35
CA ILE A 18 3.21 0.33 -6.00
C ILE A 18 3.00 1.05 -7.33
N ASN A 19 2.07 0.57 -8.13
CA ASN A 19 1.77 1.14 -9.43
C ASN A 19 1.29 2.59 -9.30
N HIS A 20 0.42 2.85 -8.35
CA HIS A 20 -0.08 4.20 -8.07
C HIS A 20 1.08 5.14 -7.69
N LEU A 21 1.99 4.66 -6.85
CA LEU A 21 3.15 5.44 -6.43
C LEU A 21 4.06 5.78 -7.61
N GLU A 22 4.29 4.82 -8.51
CA GLU A 22 5.23 5.00 -9.62
C GLU A 22 4.66 5.83 -10.77
N VAL A 23 3.39 5.65 -11.12
CA VAL A 23 2.81 6.29 -12.30
C VAL A 23 2.14 7.63 -12.03
N SER A 24 1.77 7.91 -10.79
CA SER A 24 1.10 9.16 -10.46
C SER A 24 2.06 10.33 -10.44
N GLU A 25 1.58 11.49 -10.88
CA GLU A 25 2.34 12.72 -10.79
C GLU A 25 2.43 13.20 -9.34
N VAL A 26 3.46 13.97 -9.04
CA VAL A 26 3.63 14.56 -7.71
C VAL A 26 2.39 15.39 -7.35
N ASN A 27 1.94 15.25 -6.11
CA ASN A 27 0.76 15.94 -5.57
C ASN A 27 -0.57 15.57 -6.24
N TYR A 28 -0.61 14.45 -6.97
CA TYR A 28 -1.84 13.99 -7.60
C TYR A 28 -2.71 13.25 -6.59
N ASN A 29 -3.70 13.92 -6.04
CA ASN A 29 -4.64 13.32 -5.08
C ASN A 29 -6.04 13.94 -5.23
N PRO A 30 -6.71 13.68 -6.38
CA PRO A 30 -8.03 14.27 -6.64
C PRO A 30 -9.12 13.79 -5.69
N ASP A 31 -8.96 12.61 -5.12
CA ASP A 31 -9.96 12.03 -4.22
C ASP A 31 -9.70 12.32 -2.74
N HIS A 32 -8.68 13.13 -2.45
CA HIS A 32 -8.30 13.49 -1.07
C HIS A 32 -8.07 12.27 -0.18
N ILE A 33 -7.35 11.28 -0.72
CA ILE A 33 -7.07 10.03 -0.02
C ILE A 33 -6.12 10.30 1.14
N ARG A 34 -6.44 9.75 2.30
CA ARG A 34 -5.59 9.85 3.49
C ARG A 34 -4.81 8.55 3.68
N SER A 35 -3.54 8.68 4.10
CA SER A 35 -2.68 7.53 4.36
C SER A 35 -3.28 6.56 5.38
N GLU A 36 -3.91 7.08 6.42
CA GLU A 36 -4.53 6.24 7.44
C GLU A 36 -5.65 5.37 6.89
N MET A 37 -6.39 5.85 5.88
CA MET A 37 -7.43 5.07 5.21
C MET A 37 -6.83 3.92 4.42
N VAL A 38 -5.72 4.19 3.74
CA VAL A 38 -5.01 3.17 2.96
C VAL A 38 -4.46 2.09 3.89
N LEU A 39 -3.83 2.48 4.99
CA LEU A 39 -3.30 1.56 5.99
C LEU A 39 -4.41 0.71 6.61
N GLU A 40 -5.56 1.30 6.88
CA GLU A 40 -6.71 0.57 7.41
C GLU A 40 -7.18 -0.52 6.46
N LYS A 41 -7.27 -0.21 5.17
CA LYS A 41 -7.66 -1.19 4.14
C LYS A 41 -6.64 -2.29 3.96
N LYS A 42 -5.37 -2.01 4.22
CA LYS A 42 -4.27 -2.97 4.07
C LYS A 42 -3.90 -3.67 5.38
N LYS A 43 -4.62 -3.41 6.44
CA LYS A 43 -4.32 -3.91 7.79
C LYS A 43 -4.22 -5.44 7.87
N PHE A 44 -4.95 -6.15 7.01
CA PHE A 44 -4.88 -7.61 6.97
C PHE A 44 -3.45 -8.12 6.67
N ILE A 45 -2.63 -7.31 5.97
CA ILE A 45 -1.25 -7.66 5.65
C ILE A 45 -0.44 -7.85 6.93
N LYS A 46 -0.72 -7.05 7.94
CA LYS A 46 -0.05 -7.13 9.23
C LYS A 46 -0.24 -8.52 9.89
N SER A 47 -1.41 -9.10 9.72
CA SER A 47 -1.71 -10.45 10.22
C SER A 47 -1.03 -11.54 9.41
N GLU A 48 -0.85 -11.31 8.11
CA GLU A 48 -0.27 -12.30 7.21
C GLU A 48 1.27 -12.30 7.24
N SER A 49 1.88 -11.12 7.28
CA SER A 49 3.33 -10.98 7.29
C SER A 49 3.74 -9.62 7.84
N LYS A 50 4.51 -9.63 8.91
CA LYS A 50 5.04 -8.41 9.50
C LYS A 50 6.02 -7.72 8.56
N GLU A 51 6.79 -8.49 7.81
CA GLU A 51 7.76 -7.96 6.85
C GLU A 51 7.06 -7.22 5.71
N LEU A 52 6.01 -7.82 5.16
CA LEU A 52 5.24 -7.20 4.10
C LEU A 52 4.43 -6.02 4.62
N TRP A 53 4.01 -6.05 5.88
CA TRP A 53 3.37 -4.91 6.50
C TRP A 53 4.33 -3.73 6.61
N LYS A 54 5.57 -3.99 6.98
CA LYS A 54 6.60 -2.96 7.04
C LYS A 54 6.83 -2.34 5.66
N LEU A 55 6.88 -3.15 4.63
CA LEU A 55 6.97 -2.67 3.24
C LEU A 55 5.76 -1.82 2.88
N THR A 56 4.56 -2.24 3.29
CA THR A 56 3.33 -1.49 3.07
C THR A 56 3.41 -0.09 3.71
N GLU A 57 3.89 -0.01 4.94
CA GLU A 57 4.06 1.26 5.63
C GLU A 57 5.05 2.16 4.90
N GLU A 58 6.15 1.61 4.41
CA GLU A 58 7.15 2.36 3.65
C GLU A 58 6.57 2.89 2.34
N LEU A 59 5.81 2.06 1.62
CA LEU A 59 5.18 2.48 0.37
C LEU A 59 4.16 3.59 0.59
N VAL A 60 3.39 3.49 1.66
CA VAL A 60 2.42 4.53 2.01
C VAL A 60 3.15 5.82 2.39
N GLN A 61 4.23 5.72 3.14
CA GLN A 61 5.02 6.88 3.53
C GLN A 61 5.61 7.58 2.30
N GLU A 62 6.15 6.83 1.35
CA GLU A 62 6.66 7.40 0.11
C GLU A 62 5.55 8.08 -0.69
N SER A 63 4.35 7.50 -0.68
CA SER A 63 3.20 8.09 -1.35
C SER A 63 2.79 9.41 -0.69
N VAL A 64 2.87 9.50 0.64
CA VAL A 64 2.60 10.75 1.36
C VAL A 64 3.65 11.80 0.98
N GLU A 65 4.91 11.42 0.92
CA GLU A 65 5.99 12.33 0.54
C GLU A 65 5.85 12.83 -0.89
N LYS A 66 5.34 12.00 -1.78
CA LYS A 66 5.05 12.37 -3.17
C LYS A 66 3.78 13.22 -3.29
N GLY A 67 3.00 13.34 -2.23
CA GLY A 67 1.77 14.11 -2.23
C GLY A 67 0.55 13.36 -2.75
N LEU A 68 0.62 12.02 -2.78
CA LEU A 68 -0.49 11.18 -3.24
C LEU A 68 -1.51 10.89 -2.14
N TYR A 69 -1.08 10.96 -0.89
CA TYR A 69 -1.94 10.77 0.28
C TYR A 69 -1.65 11.86 1.31
N PHE A 70 -2.62 12.09 2.15
CA PHE A 70 -2.48 13.02 3.27
C PHE A 70 -2.05 12.33 4.56
#